data_d20e9934958f00b382d99d589f0aaeef
#
_entry.id   d20e9934958f00b382d99d589f0aaeef
#
_cell.length_a   1.000
_cell.length_b   1.000
_cell.length_c   1.000
_cell.angle_alpha   90.00
_cell.angle_beta   90.00
_cell.angle_gamma   90.00
#
_symmetry.space_group_name_H-M   'P 1'
#
loop_
_entity.id
_entity.type
_entity.pdbx_description
1 polymer ?
#
loop_
_entity_poly.entity_id
_entity_poly.type
_entity_poly.pdbx_seq_one_letter_code
_entity_poly.pdbx_strand_id
1 'polypeptide(L)'
;MKQHGELDGKTVLITGATDGIGRALAQMCWQAGASLILHGRNPQKLESLLSTFSKGLPEQTASTVRADYSRLQEVRAMAQQLLAEVPRIDVLVNNAGLYPSKRVITEDGFEECNQVNYLAPFLLTWLLRPLLIRSAPMRIVNLSSIGHRYVWSNLHASEKH
;
A
#
# COMPACT_ATOMS: atom_id res chain seq x y z
N MET A 1 -33.72 5.95 -5.70
CA MET A 1 -32.63 6.81 -5.23
C MET A 1 -31.38 5.92 -5.15
N LYS A 2 -30.33 6.21 -5.95
CA LYS A 2 -29.04 5.53 -5.77
C LYS A 2 -28.48 5.99 -4.42
N GLN A 3 -28.30 5.08 -3.47
CA GLN A 3 -27.48 5.38 -2.29
C GLN A 3 -26.06 5.59 -2.78
N HIS A 4 -25.60 6.83 -2.81
CA HIS A 4 -24.19 7.13 -3.05
C HIS A 4 -23.39 6.59 -1.86
N GLY A 5 -22.37 5.80 -2.14
CA GLY A 5 -21.44 5.33 -1.11
C GLY A 5 -20.60 6.49 -0.58
N GLU A 6 -20.11 6.37 0.64
CA GLU A 6 -19.28 7.41 1.28
C GLU A 6 -17.98 7.73 0.51
N LEU A 7 -17.55 6.80 -0.37
CA LEU A 7 -16.34 6.90 -1.17
C LEU A 7 -16.60 7.00 -2.68
N ASP A 8 -17.83 7.32 -3.08
CA ASP A 8 -18.16 7.50 -4.51
C ASP A 8 -17.23 8.52 -5.18
N GLY A 9 -16.67 8.13 -6.33
CA GLY A 9 -15.73 8.96 -7.08
C GLY A 9 -14.36 9.16 -6.44
N LYS A 10 -14.05 8.44 -5.34
CA LYS A 10 -12.74 8.45 -4.69
C LYS A 10 -11.85 7.33 -5.21
N THR A 11 -10.58 7.62 -5.37
CA THR A 11 -9.54 6.63 -5.71
C THR A 11 -8.73 6.31 -4.46
N VAL A 12 -8.68 5.04 -4.08
CA VAL A 12 -7.98 4.53 -2.91
C VAL A 12 -6.84 3.62 -3.34
N LEU A 13 -5.59 3.99 -3.02
CA LEU A 13 -4.42 3.11 -3.16
C LEU A 13 -4.20 2.37 -1.84
N ILE A 14 -4.24 1.03 -1.90
CA ILE A 14 -4.03 0.16 -0.73
C ILE A 14 -2.78 -0.68 -0.94
N THR A 15 -1.77 -0.50 -0.10
CA THR A 15 -0.57 -1.33 -0.15
C THR A 15 -0.74 -2.62 0.65
N GLY A 16 -0.21 -3.75 0.14
CA GLY A 16 -0.43 -5.05 0.78
C GLY A 16 -1.89 -5.52 0.74
N ALA A 17 -2.58 -5.24 -0.37
CA ALA A 17 -4.02 -5.49 -0.52
C ALA A 17 -4.39 -6.97 -0.72
N THR A 18 -3.42 -7.85 -0.97
CA THR A 18 -3.69 -9.25 -1.38
C THR A 18 -4.08 -10.17 -0.25
N ASP A 19 -3.92 -9.76 1.02
CA ASP A 19 -4.16 -10.62 2.17
C ASP A 19 -4.60 -9.82 3.42
N GLY A 20 -5.10 -10.52 4.43
CA GLY A 20 -5.40 -9.98 5.76
C GLY A 20 -6.21 -8.68 5.75
N ILE A 21 -5.74 -7.70 6.52
CA ILE A 21 -6.41 -6.40 6.72
C ILE A 21 -6.54 -5.64 5.40
N GLY A 22 -5.49 -5.64 4.55
CA GLY A 22 -5.51 -4.92 3.27
C GLY A 22 -6.59 -5.45 2.32
N ARG A 23 -6.80 -6.77 2.28
CA ARG A 23 -7.85 -7.39 1.48
C ARG A 23 -9.25 -7.05 1.99
N ALA A 24 -9.46 -7.12 3.31
CA ALA A 24 -10.72 -6.75 3.92
C ALA A 24 -11.05 -5.27 3.68
N LEU A 25 -10.06 -4.39 3.85
CA LEU A 25 -10.21 -2.96 3.58
C LEU A 25 -10.55 -2.69 2.11
N ALA A 26 -9.90 -3.38 1.16
CA ALA A 26 -10.21 -3.24 -0.26
C ALA A 26 -11.69 -3.57 -0.55
N GLN A 27 -12.22 -4.64 0.04
CA GLN A 27 -13.63 -5.01 -0.08
C GLN A 27 -14.56 -3.94 0.50
N MET A 28 -14.25 -3.41 1.68
CA MET A 28 -15.04 -2.34 2.31
C MET A 28 -15.04 -1.06 1.48
N CYS A 29 -13.87 -0.63 0.99
CA CYS A 29 -13.76 0.55 0.14
C CYS A 29 -14.53 0.37 -1.18
N TRP A 30 -14.45 -0.82 -1.79
CA TRP A 30 -15.21 -1.15 -2.99
C TRP A 30 -16.72 -1.05 -2.75
N GLN A 31 -17.23 -1.62 -1.67
CA GLN A 31 -18.63 -1.56 -1.29
C GLN A 31 -19.09 -0.12 -1.00
N ALA A 32 -18.19 0.73 -0.51
CA ALA A 32 -18.44 2.15 -0.29
C ALA A 32 -18.36 3.03 -1.56
N GLY A 33 -18.12 2.43 -2.74
CA GLY A 33 -18.12 3.14 -4.03
C GLY A 33 -16.75 3.60 -4.52
N ALA A 34 -15.64 3.28 -3.83
CA ALA A 34 -14.32 3.70 -4.25
C ALA A 34 -13.80 2.94 -5.47
N SER A 35 -13.07 3.63 -6.35
CA SER A 35 -12.13 3.02 -7.28
C SER A 35 -10.87 2.59 -6.53
N LEU A 36 -10.28 1.44 -6.90
CA LEU A 36 -9.18 0.85 -6.17
C LEU A 36 -7.90 0.74 -7.01
N ILE A 37 -6.78 1.03 -6.38
CA ILE A 37 -5.44 0.64 -6.84
C ILE A 37 -4.87 -0.31 -5.80
N LEU A 38 -4.69 -1.58 -6.19
CA LEU A 38 -4.36 -2.66 -5.28
C LEU A 38 -2.89 -3.05 -5.46
N HIS A 39 -2.08 -2.81 -4.43
CA HIS A 39 -0.68 -3.19 -4.46
C HIS A 39 -0.43 -4.51 -3.75
N GLY A 40 0.48 -5.32 -4.32
CA GLY A 40 1.00 -6.55 -3.74
C GLY A 40 2.25 -7.02 -4.45
N ARG A 41 2.99 -7.95 -3.85
CA ARG A 41 4.22 -8.52 -4.45
C ARG A 41 3.98 -9.74 -5.33
N ASN A 42 2.90 -10.48 -5.09
CA ASN A 42 2.58 -11.70 -5.83
C ASN A 42 1.57 -11.43 -6.94
N PRO A 43 1.93 -11.60 -8.24
CA PRO A 43 1.07 -11.28 -9.36
C PRO A 43 -0.19 -12.17 -9.42
N GLN A 44 -0.08 -13.46 -9.08
CA GLN A 44 -1.22 -14.38 -9.09
C GLN A 44 -2.26 -14.01 -8.03
N LYS A 45 -1.80 -13.60 -6.83
CA LYS A 45 -2.71 -13.10 -5.78
C LYS A 45 -3.37 -11.78 -6.19
N LEU A 46 -2.65 -10.90 -6.88
CA LEU A 46 -3.22 -9.64 -7.39
C LEU A 46 -4.29 -9.89 -8.45
N GLU A 47 -4.03 -10.78 -9.40
CA GLU A 47 -5.00 -11.16 -10.43
C GLU A 47 -6.26 -11.79 -9.82
N SER A 48 -6.08 -12.74 -8.91
CA SER A 48 -7.18 -13.35 -8.15
C SER A 48 -7.98 -12.32 -7.36
N LEU A 49 -7.31 -11.35 -6.73
CA LEU A 49 -7.99 -10.28 -6.00
C LEU A 49 -8.76 -9.35 -6.95
N LEU A 50 -8.15 -8.95 -8.07
CA LEU A 50 -8.76 -8.07 -9.07
C LEU A 50 -10.06 -8.67 -9.61
N SER A 51 -10.10 -9.98 -9.87
CA SER A 51 -11.30 -10.68 -10.36
C SER A 51 -12.50 -10.58 -9.40
N THR A 52 -12.27 -10.32 -8.12
CA THR A 52 -13.35 -10.13 -7.13
C THR A 52 -14.07 -8.80 -7.26
N PHE A 53 -13.48 -7.82 -7.96
CA PHE A 53 -13.99 -6.46 -8.13
C PHE A 53 -14.59 -6.19 -9.53
N SER A 54 -14.93 -7.23 -10.28
CA SER A 54 -15.43 -7.11 -11.67
C SER A 54 -16.86 -6.58 -11.81
N LYS A 55 -17.62 -6.48 -10.72
CA LYS A 55 -19.03 -6.05 -10.69
C LYS A 55 -19.20 -4.85 -9.78
N GLY A 56 -18.73 -3.68 -10.23
CA GLY A 56 -18.90 -2.41 -9.53
C GLY A 56 -19.95 -1.50 -10.16
N LEU A 57 -20.02 -0.27 -9.68
CA LEU A 57 -20.77 0.81 -10.33
C LEU A 57 -20.13 1.12 -11.70
N PRO A 58 -20.89 1.70 -12.66
CA PRO A 58 -20.40 1.92 -14.03
C PRO A 58 -19.09 2.70 -14.15
N GLU A 59 -18.80 3.59 -13.21
CA GLU A 59 -17.59 4.43 -13.20
C GLU A 59 -16.53 3.94 -12.21
N GLN A 60 -16.81 2.88 -11.45
CA GLN A 60 -15.94 2.31 -10.46
C GLN A 60 -14.91 1.39 -11.11
N THR A 61 -13.65 1.61 -10.86
CA THR A 61 -12.55 0.83 -11.45
C THR A 61 -11.69 0.19 -10.38
N ALA A 62 -11.13 -0.97 -10.70
CA ALA A 62 -10.08 -1.59 -9.91
C ALA A 62 -8.88 -1.90 -10.80
N SER A 63 -7.70 -1.56 -10.34
CA SER A 63 -6.44 -1.85 -11.02
C SER A 63 -5.42 -2.40 -10.02
N THR A 64 -4.35 -2.97 -10.55
CA THR A 64 -3.28 -3.52 -9.72
C THR A 64 -1.95 -2.88 -10.05
N VAL A 65 -1.09 -2.78 -9.06
CA VAL A 65 0.31 -2.41 -9.23
C VAL A 65 1.18 -3.36 -8.41
N ARG A 66 2.26 -3.85 -9.02
CA ARG A 66 3.16 -4.80 -8.38
C ARG A 66 4.43 -4.12 -7.90
N ALA A 67 4.84 -4.41 -6.67
CA ALA A 67 6.18 -4.12 -6.16
C ALA A 67 6.51 -5.06 -4.98
N ASP A 68 7.77 -5.45 -4.84
CA ASP A 68 8.28 -6.05 -3.62
C ASP A 68 8.98 -4.96 -2.79
N TYR A 69 8.46 -4.70 -1.60
CA TYR A 69 8.99 -3.67 -0.70
C TYR A 69 10.34 -4.04 -0.09
N SER A 70 10.77 -5.31 -0.20
CA SER A 70 12.14 -5.71 0.11
C SER A 70 13.17 -5.27 -0.94
N ARG A 71 12.71 -4.55 -2.00
CA ARG A 71 13.50 -3.99 -3.09
C ARG A 71 13.08 -2.55 -3.36
N LEU A 72 13.84 -1.59 -2.86
CA LEU A 72 13.50 -0.16 -3.01
C LEU A 72 13.43 0.28 -4.47
N GLN A 73 14.14 -0.40 -5.37
CA GLN A 73 14.06 -0.13 -6.81
C GLN A 73 12.66 -0.46 -7.37
N GLU A 74 12.00 -1.52 -6.90
CA GLU A 74 10.62 -1.84 -7.31
C GLU A 74 9.63 -0.81 -6.76
N VAL A 75 9.86 -0.28 -5.55
CA VAL A 75 9.07 0.83 -4.99
C VAL A 75 9.19 2.10 -5.85
N ARG A 76 10.39 2.40 -6.35
CA ARG A 76 10.62 3.54 -7.26
C ARG A 76 9.90 3.33 -8.60
N ALA A 77 10.02 2.15 -9.19
CA ALA A 77 9.33 1.81 -10.44
C ALA A 77 7.80 1.91 -10.29
N MET A 78 7.25 1.38 -9.21
CA MET A 78 5.84 1.50 -8.86
C MET A 78 5.40 2.97 -8.75
N ALA A 79 6.18 3.80 -8.06
CA ALA A 79 5.86 5.22 -7.92
C ALA A 79 5.86 5.94 -9.30
N GLN A 80 6.83 5.63 -10.16
CA GLN A 80 6.90 6.19 -11.52
C GLN A 80 5.69 5.78 -12.36
N GLN A 81 5.30 4.51 -12.30
CA GLN A 81 4.11 4.00 -12.98
C GLN A 81 2.85 4.76 -12.50
N LEU A 82 2.66 4.87 -11.19
CA LEU A 82 1.49 5.56 -10.62
C LEU A 82 1.46 7.05 -11.00
N LEU A 83 2.61 7.72 -11.03
CA LEU A 83 2.70 9.13 -11.46
C LEU A 83 2.33 9.34 -12.93
N ALA A 84 2.62 8.35 -13.79
CA ALA A 84 2.34 8.41 -15.22
C ALA A 84 0.90 8.04 -15.57
N GLU A 85 0.33 7.04 -14.88
CA GLU A 85 -0.92 6.40 -15.27
C GLU A 85 -2.13 6.87 -14.44
N VAL A 86 -1.89 7.33 -13.19
CA VAL A 86 -2.98 7.63 -12.26
C VAL A 86 -3.20 9.14 -12.15
N PRO A 87 -4.40 9.62 -12.51
CA PRO A 87 -4.69 11.05 -12.47
C PRO A 87 -4.84 11.58 -11.03
N ARG A 88 -5.32 10.71 -10.09
CA ARG A 88 -5.68 11.11 -8.74
C ARG A 88 -5.59 9.96 -7.75
N ILE A 89 -5.15 10.25 -6.52
CA ILE A 89 -5.24 9.36 -5.35
C ILE A 89 -5.84 10.17 -4.20
N ASP A 90 -7.09 9.88 -3.81
CA ASP A 90 -7.76 10.55 -2.69
C ASP A 90 -7.33 9.99 -1.33
N VAL A 91 -7.02 8.69 -1.29
CA VAL A 91 -6.55 8.04 -0.07
C VAL A 91 -5.39 7.10 -0.41
N LEU A 92 -4.26 7.30 0.27
CA LEU A 92 -3.14 6.36 0.30
C LEU A 92 -3.17 5.60 1.62
N VAL A 93 -3.30 4.27 1.55
CA VAL A 93 -3.25 3.39 2.72
C VAL A 93 -1.94 2.60 2.71
N ASN A 94 -1.00 3.00 3.56
CA ASN A 94 0.22 2.26 3.84
C ASN A 94 -0.10 1.12 4.82
N ASN A 95 -0.53 -0.02 4.26
CA ASN A 95 -0.91 -1.22 5.02
C ASN A 95 0.10 -2.36 4.84
N ALA A 96 0.88 -2.36 3.75
CA ALA A 96 1.87 -3.41 3.53
C ALA A 96 2.83 -3.51 4.73
N GLY A 97 3.01 -4.72 5.22
CA GLY A 97 3.90 -5.00 6.33
C GLY A 97 4.15 -6.50 6.47
N LEU A 98 5.21 -6.83 7.17
CA LEU A 98 5.58 -8.20 7.50
C LEU A 98 6.22 -8.25 8.91
N TYR A 99 6.22 -9.44 9.46
CA TYR A 99 6.93 -9.75 10.70
C TYR A 99 7.65 -11.10 10.53
N PRO A 100 8.90 -11.08 10.06
CA PRO A 100 9.65 -12.30 9.78
C PRO A 100 10.07 -12.97 11.09
N SER A 101 10.13 -14.31 11.09
CA SER A 101 10.56 -15.10 12.24
C SER A 101 12.08 -15.03 12.49
N LYS A 102 12.84 -14.58 11.50
CA LYS A 102 14.30 -14.44 11.55
C LYS A 102 14.69 -13.08 10.98
N ARG A 103 15.80 -12.54 11.48
CA ARG A 103 16.38 -11.33 10.91
C ARG A 103 16.93 -11.63 9.51
N VAL A 104 16.47 -10.87 8.52
CA VAL A 104 16.89 -10.94 7.13
C VAL A 104 17.41 -9.58 6.70
N ILE A 105 18.52 -9.53 5.98
CA ILE A 105 19.04 -8.30 5.37
C ILE A 105 18.65 -8.34 3.88
N THR A 106 18.05 -7.28 3.39
CA THR A 106 17.64 -7.12 2.01
C THR A 106 18.82 -6.84 1.08
N GLU A 107 18.60 -6.90 -0.23
CA GLU A 107 19.58 -6.49 -1.25
C GLU A 107 20.01 -5.02 -1.10
N ASP A 108 19.13 -4.17 -0.53
CA ASP A 108 19.42 -2.75 -0.27
C ASP A 108 20.24 -2.53 1.02
N GLY A 109 20.58 -3.61 1.76
CA GLY A 109 21.40 -3.55 2.97
C GLY A 109 20.65 -3.22 4.26
N PHE A 110 19.31 -3.19 4.25
CA PHE A 110 18.50 -2.91 5.42
C PHE A 110 17.91 -4.19 6.02
N GLU A 111 17.56 -4.13 7.30
CA GLU A 111 16.76 -5.19 7.92
C GLU A 111 15.36 -5.20 7.27
N GLU A 112 14.90 -6.40 6.87
CA GLU A 112 13.71 -6.57 6.01
C GLU A 112 12.44 -5.98 6.65
N CYS A 113 12.22 -6.21 7.94
CA CYS A 113 11.05 -5.65 8.64
C CYS A 113 11.09 -4.11 8.65
N ASN A 114 12.25 -3.53 8.92
CA ASN A 114 12.43 -2.07 8.88
C ASN A 114 12.22 -1.54 7.46
N GLN A 115 12.79 -2.21 6.46
CA GLN A 115 12.63 -1.76 5.07
C GLN A 115 11.18 -1.83 4.62
N VAL A 116 10.51 -2.96 4.81
CA VAL A 116 9.14 -3.18 4.30
C VAL A 116 8.11 -2.36 5.08
N ASN A 117 8.25 -2.27 6.41
CA ASN A 117 7.22 -1.63 7.25
C ASN A 117 7.43 -0.12 7.40
N TYR A 118 8.64 0.40 7.15
CA TYR A 118 8.96 1.80 7.37
C TYR A 118 9.58 2.49 6.15
N LEU A 119 10.74 2.02 5.64
CA LEU A 119 11.46 2.73 4.58
C LEU A 119 10.70 2.75 3.25
N ALA A 120 10.10 1.63 2.86
CA ALA A 120 9.37 1.51 1.60
C ALA A 120 8.11 2.38 1.57
N PRO A 121 7.20 2.38 2.58
CA PRO A 121 6.04 3.27 2.60
C PRO A 121 6.44 4.74 2.72
N PHE A 122 7.51 5.07 3.45
CA PHE A 122 8.07 6.42 3.47
C PHE A 122 8.52 6.86 2.06
N LEU A 123 9.33 6.04 1.40
CA LEU A 123 9.83 6.31 0.05
C LEU A 123 8.68 6.46 -0.96
N LEU A 124 7.71 5.54 -0.93
CA LEU A 124 6.54 5.62 -1.81
C LEU A 124 5.77 6.93 -1.60
N THR A 125 5.47 7.27 -0.35
CA THR A 125 4.75 8.50 0.00
C THR A 125 5.50 9.73 -0.49
N TRP A 126 6.82 9.77 -0.30
CA TRP A 126 7.68 10.85 -0.75
C TRP A 126 7.67 10.99 -2.27
N LEU A 127 7.83 9.89 -3.00
CA LEU A 127 7.84 9.89 -4.46
C LEU A 127 6.48 10.27 -5.05
N LEU A 128 5.39 9.84 -4.43
CA LEU A 128 4.03 10.20 -4.87
C LEU A 128 3.60 11.60 -4.48
N ARG A 129 4.40 12.37 -3.72
CA ARG A 129 4.05 13.71 -3.24
C ARG A 129 3.45 14.63 -4.33
N PRO A 130 4.00 14.72 -5.57
CA PRO A 130 3.39 15.57 -6.60
C PRO A 130 1.96 15.16 -6.95
N LEU A 131 1.69 13.85 -7.03
CA LEU A 131 0.35 13.30 -7.29
C LEU A 131 -0.58 13.56 -6.12
N LEU A 132 -0.11 13.33 -4.89
CA LEU A 132 -0.88 13.52 -3.67
C LEU A 132 -1.28 14.98 -3.47
N ILE A 133 -0.37 15.95 -3.70
CA ILE A 133 -0.65 17.38 -3.59
C ILE A 133 -1.72 17.81 -4.59
N ARG A 134 -1.61 17.39 -5.86
CA ARG A 134 -2.63 17.75 -6.87
C ARG A 134 -3.97 17.04 -6.65
N SER A 135 -4.00 15.98 -5.84
CA SER A 135 -5.22 15.25 -5.46
C SER A 135 -5.93 15.86 -4.25
N ALA A 136 -5.44 16.96 -3.70
CA ALA A 136 -6.04 17.56 -2.49
C ALA A 136 -7.55 17.91 -2.69
N PRO A 137 -8.38 17.77 -1.63
CA PRO A 137 -8.03 17.22 -0.31
C PRO A 137 -7.86 15.69 -0.36
N MET A 138 -6.73 15.19 0.18
CA MET A 138 -6.40 13.77 0.22
C MET A 138 -6.01 13.32 1.64
N ARG A 139 -5.96 12.01 1.87
CA ARG A 139 -5.56 11.42 3.15
C ARG A 139 -4.47 10.37 2.98
N ILE A 140 -3.55 10.33 3.94
CA ILE A 140 -2.59 9.24 4.10
C ILE A 140 -2.92 8.53 5.40
N VAL A 141 -3.13 7.22 5.30
CA VAL A 141 -3.41 6.34 6.43
C VAL A 141 -2.23 5.38 6.59
N ASN A 142 -1.56 5.41 7.72
CA ASN A 142 -0.48 4.49 8.03
C ASN A 142 -0.98 3.46 9.05
N LEU A 143 -0.94 2.17 8.69
CA LEU A 143 -1.20 1.11 9.65
C LEU A 143 0.01 0.94 10.55
N SER A 144 -0.26 0.97 11.86
CA SER A 144 0.73 0.74 12.90
C SER A 144 0.27 -0.42 13.79
N SER A 145 1.17 -0.98 14.57
CA SER A 145 0.90 -2.07 15.48
C SER A 145 1.36 -1.74 16.89
N ILE A 146 0.60 -2.18 17.90
CA ILE A 146 1.03 -2.16 19.29
C ILE A 146 2.31 -2.99 19.51
N GLY A 147 2.65 -3.87 18.57
CA GLY A 147 3.87 -4.67 18.59
C GLY A 147 5.15 -3.85 18.80
N HIS A 148 5.17 -2.57 18.39
CA HIS A 148 6.32 -1.69 18.62
C HIS A 148 6.61 -1.46 20.12
N ARG A 149 5.62 -1.66 21.01
CA ARG A 149 5.81 -1.54 22.47
C ARG A 149 6.49 -2.76 23.09
N TYR A 150 6.47 -3.89 22.39
CA TYR A 150 7.07 -5.14 22.88
C TYR A 150 8.48 -5.38 22.34
N VAL A 151 8.94 -4.56 21.41
CA VAL A 151 10.32 -4.60 20.90
C VAL A 151 11.22 -3.82 21.86
N TRP A 152 11.35 -4.34 23.10
CA TRP A 152 12.31 -3.85 24.12
C TRP A 152 13.62 -4.60 23.96
N SER A 153 14.16 -4.66 22.77
CA SER A 153 15.46 -5.30 22.59
C SER A 153 16.29 -4.58 21.53
N ASN A 154 17.36 -3.97 22.01
CA ASN A 154 18.59 -3.74 21.26
C ASN A 154 18.55 -2.81 20.04
N LEU A 155 17.95 -1.62 20.16
CA LEU A 155 18.33 -0.50 19.30
C LEU A 155 19.83 -0.15 19.43
N HIS A 156 20.46 -0.54 20.56
CA HIS A 156 21.90 -0.37 20.80
C HIS A 156 22.79 -1.51 20.25
N ALA A 157 22.21 -2.57 19.67
CA ALA A 157 22.99 -3.67 19.09
C ALA A 157 23.45 -3.42 17.65
N SER A 158 23.05 -2.32 17.02
CA SER A 158 23.44 -1.97 15.64
C SER A 158 24.71 -1.10 15.54
N GLU A 159 25.30 -0.70 16.66
CA GLU A 159 26.50 0.17 16.66
C GLU A 159 27.83 -0.58 16.86
N LYS A 160 27.83 -1.91 16.75
CA LYS A 160 29.09 -2.67 16.74
C LYS A 160 29.18 -3.48 15.46
N HIS A 161 29.70 -2.86 14.44
CA HIS A 161 30.73 -3.35 13.48
C HIS A 161 31.03 -2.23 12.49
#